data_7e3d2aa21020346db474b8a436f47829
#
_entry.id   7e3d2aa21020346db474b8a436f47829
#
_cell.length_a   1.000
_cell.length_b   1.000
_cell.length_c   1.000
_cell.angle_alpha   90.00
_cell.angle_beta   90.00
_cell.angle_gamma   90.00
#
_symmetry.space_group_name_H-M   'P 1'
#
loop_
_entity.id
_entity.type
_entity.pdbx_description
1 polymer ?
#
loop_
_entity_poly.entity_id
_entity_poly.type
_entity_poly.pdbx_seq_one_letter_code
_entity_poly.pdbx_strand_id
1 'polypeptide(L)'
;MGLNNCSLGKFIERREITNADLSFGIEDVRGVNNLKMLMPTKADLNGRDLSKFQIVYPGEFVFNHRTSRNGSKFSIAYNDGEKPVICTEDYVVFRIKEDSRKDILAEWLYMFFNRAEFDRYVITNSWGSSTEFYNWEDICEVELALPPLSVQQKFVDIYKTMVANQQSYERGLEDLKLTIDAQLDKIKHSSPVKSIGKLLREIDVRNEAGTITDVQGINISKQFMPSVANTTGVNLSNYKVVKKGQFAYSGMQTGRDECIRIALYAEDAPIIISPAYSVFEMNDSSVLPEYIMMWFSRAESDRRGWFMSDSSIRTNLDLERFYEIKLPVPDMKLQEAVVELYAAYISRRSIVEKLKSQIKDICPILIKGSLEEGK
;
A
#
# COMPACT_ATOMS: atom_id res chain seq x y z
N MET A 1 37.60 16.42 13.23
CA MET A 1 37.03 16.62 14.58
C MET A 1 35.72 15.83 14.60
N GLY A 2 35.49 15.00 15.62
CA GLY A 2 34.22 14.25 15.69
C GLY A 2 33.04 15.18 15.91
N LEU A 3 31.87 14.79 15.36
CA LEU A 3 30.63 15.52 15.61
C LEU A 3 30.29 15.47 17.10
N ASN A 4 29.93 16.59 17.71
CA ASN A 4 29.51 16.64 19.11
C ASN A 4 28.03 16.25 19.22
N ASN A 5 27.72 15.35 20.16
CA ASN A 5 26.34 15.06 20.49
C ASN A 5 25.74 16.25 21.25
N CYS A 6 24.48 16.54 20.92
CA CYS A 6 23.71 17.58 21.59
C CYS A 6 22.24 17.13 21.74
N SER A 7 21.62 17.62 22.81
CA SER A 7 20.20 17.34 23.07
C SER A 7 19.32 18.07 22.07
N LEU A 8 18.32 17.35 21.53
CA LEU A 8 17.35 17.87 20.55
C LEU A 8 16.56 19.08 21.12
N GLY A 9 16.28 19.09 22.42
CA GLY A 9 15.56 20.18 23.10
C GLY A 9 16.22 21.56 22.98
N LYS A 10 17.54 21.61 22.64
CA LYS A 10 18.23 22.87 22.34
C LYS A 10 17.67 23.52 21.06
N PHE A 11 17.24 22.73 20.10
CA PHE A 11 16.87 23.17 18.73
C PHE A 11 15.38 23.27 18.49
N ILE A 12 14.54 22.65 19.33
CA ILE A 12 13.09 22.57 19.13
C ILE A 12 12.33 23.31 20.22
N GLU A 13 11.13 23.76 19.88
CA GLU A 13 10.18 24.36 20.80
C GLU A 13 8.77 23.80 20.60
N ARG A 14 8.04 23.62 21.70
CA ARG A 14 6.65 23.17 21.69
C ARG A 14 5.75 24.28 21.17
N ARG A 15 4.71 23.88 20.43
CA ARG A 15 3.66 24.80 19.94
C ARG A 15 2.33 24.41 20.57
N GLU A 16 1.63 25.39 21.12
CA GLU A 16 0.34 25.20 21.76
C GLU A 16 -0.68 26.19 21.17
N ILE A 17 -0.89 26.05 19.85
CA ILE A 17 -1.85 26.89 19.11
C ILE A 17 -3.04 26.01 18.77
N THR A 18 -4.22 26.37 19.32
CA THR A 18 -5.47 25.66 19.10
C THR A 18 -6.35 26.36 18.06
N ASN A 19 -7.27 25.61 17.48
CA ASN A 19 -8.29 26.09 16.54
C ASN A 19 -9.42 26.85 17.26
N ALA A 20 -9.07 27.74 18.21
CA ALA A 20 -10.03 28.39 19.09
C ALA A 20 -11.05 29.27 18.36
N ASP A 21 -10.68 29.79 17.20
CA ASP A 21 -11.56 30.63 16.35
C ASP A 21 -12.34 29.78 15.32
N LEU A 22 -12.18 28.45 15.33
CA LEU A 22 -12.81 27.51 14.39
C LEU A 22 -12.53 27.83 12.91
N SER A 23 -11.36 28.37 12.61
CA SER A 23 -10.92 28.67 11.22
C SER A 23 -10.73 27.42 10.39
N PHE A 24 -10.58 26.24 11.01
CA PHE A 24 -10.38 24.94 10.35
C PHE A 24 -11.56 24.01 10.66
N GLY A 25 -12.01 23.28 9.62
CA GLY A 25 -13.13 22.34 9.68
C GLY A 25 -12.72 20.88 9.79
N ILE A 26 -13.71 19.98 9.69
CA ILE A 26 -13.50 18.52 9.75
C ILE A 26 -12.59 18.03 8.62
N GLU A 27 -12.66 18.65 7.46
CA GLU A 27 -11.84 18.34 6.27
C GLU A 27 -10.36 18.63 6.50
N ASP A 28 -10.01 19.51 7.45
CA ASP A 28 -8.63 19.85 7.80
C ASP A 28 -8.04 18.91 8.86
N VAL A 29 -8.87 18.07 9.48
CA VAL A 29 -8.41 17.16 10.53
C VAL A 29 -7.53 16.05 9.96
N ARG A 30 -6.35 15.91 10.54
CA ARG A 30 -5.37 14.85 10.21
C ARG A 30 -5.01 14.03 11.45
N GLY A 31 -4.71 12.76 11.18
CA GLY A 31 -4.04 11.88 12.13
C GLY A 31 -2.66 11.51 11.60
N VAL A 32 -1.85 10.90 12.43
CA VAL A 32 -0.54 10.36 12.03
C VAL A 32 -0.65 8.85 11.87
N ASN A 33 -0.27 8.36 10.68
CA ASN A 33 -0.25 6.93 10.40
C ASN A 33 1.09 6.27 10.83
N ASN A 34 1.14 4.95 10.73
CA ASN A 34 2.34 4.17 11.04
C ASN A 34 3.47 4.31 10.00
N LEU A 35 3.23 5.05 8.91
CA LEU A 35 4.26 5.47 7.93
C LEU A 35 4.81 6.86 8.24
N LYS A 36 4.46 7.42 9.41
CA LYS A 36 4.87 8.75 9.88
C LYS A 36 4.43 9.89 8.97
N MET A 37 3.26 9.74 8.35
CA MET A 37 2.66 10.74 7.46
C MET A 37 1.33 11.24 8.03
N LEU A 38 1.02 12.49 7.76
CA LEU A 38 -0.31 13.06 7.99
C LEU A 38 -1.32 12.44 7.02
N MET A 39 -2.46 12.03 7.54
CA MET A 39 -3.54 11.43 6.75
C MET A 39 -4.90 11.93 7.23
N PRO A 40 -5.92 12.00 6.35
CA PRO A 40 -7.28 12.27 6.77
C PRO A 40 -7.72 11.32 7.89
N THR A 41 -8.41 11.86 8.89
CA THR A 41 -8.94 11.01 9.97
C THR A 41 -10.03 10.08 9.46
N LYS A 42 -10.10 8.87 10.06
CA LYS A 42 -11.20 7.93 9.85
C LYS A 42 -12.24 7.98 10.97
N ALA A 43 -12.00 8.78 12.01
CA ALA A 43 -12.91 8.92 13.10
C ALA A 43 -14.15 9.72 12.69
N ASP A 44 -15.31 9.33 13.19
CA ASP A 44 -16.51 10.17 13.10
C ASP A 44 -16.34 11.37 14.04
N LEU A 45 -16.28 12.55 13.47
CA LEU A 45 -16.10 13.82 14.17
C LEU A 45 -17.39 14.66 14.20
N ASN A 46 -18.53 14.11 13.77
CA ASN A 46 -19.80 14.83 13.79
C ASN A 46 -20.16 15.24 15.23
N GLY A 47 -20.38 16.53 15.43
CA GLY A 47 -20.71 17.09 16.72
C GLY A 47 -19.54 17.22 17.72
N ARG A 48 -18.30 16.93 17.30
CA ARG A 48 -17.13 17.13 18.15
C ARG A 48 -16.69 18.60 18.14
N ASP A 49 -16.35 19.12 19.30
CA ASP A 49 -15.75 20.45 19.43
C ASP A 49 -14.32 20.45 18.87
N LEU A 50 -14.12 21.20 17.79
CA LEU A 50 -12.82 21.33 17.13
C LEU A 50 -11.98 22.47 17.68
N SER A 51 -12.51 23.31 18.58
CA SER A 51 -11.81 24.49 19.12
C SER A 51 -10.54 24.14 19.91
N LYS A 52 -10.47 22.92 20.46
CA LYS A 52 -9.34 22.42 21.25
C LYS A 52 -8.28 21.72 20.41
N PHE A 53 -8.55 21.48 19.12
CA PHE A 53 -7.60 20.80 18.24
C PHE A 53 -6.37 21.67 18.03
N GLN A 54 -5.20 21.02 18.03
CA GLN A 54 -3.91 21.67 17.78
C GLN A 54 -3.75 22.00 16.30
N ILE A 55 -3.32 23.22 15.98
CA ILE A 55 -2.98 23.61 14.60
C ILE A 55 -1.52 23.21 14.34
N VAL A 56 -1.28 22.57 13.19
CA VAL A 56 0.04 22.16 12.71
C VAL A 56 0.34 22.93 11.43
N TYR A 57 1.16 23.95 11.51
CA TYR A 57 1.55 24.76 10.35
C TYR A 57 2.56 24.04 9.45
N PRO A 58 2.70 24.43 8.18
CA PRO A 58 3.81 23.99 7.32
C PRO A 58 5.16 24.19 8.02
N GLY A 59 6.01 23.16 7.97
CA GLY A 59 7.30 23.17 8.64
C GLY A 59 7.29 22.73 10.11
N GLU A 60 6.13 22.36 10.67
CA GLU A 60 5.98 21.87 12.03
C GLU A 60 5.86 20.35 12.07
N PHE A 61 6.24 19.78 13.21
CA PHE A 61 6.10 18.37 13.54
C PHE A 61 4.93 18.15 14.48
N VAL A 62 4.38 16.96 14.40
CA VAL A 62 3.32 16.52 15.30
C VAL A 62 3.51 15.04 15.66
N PHE A 63 3.38 14.69 16.93
CA PHE A 63 3.43 13.31 17.36
C PHE A 63 2.34 12.97 18.38
N ASN A 64 1.93 11.71 18.40
CA ASN A 64 1.05 11.20 19.43
C ASN A 64 1.88 10.70 20.60
N HIS A 65 1.68 11.25 21.78
CA HIS A 65 2.43 10.85 22.97
C HIS A 65 2.05 9.45 23.48
N ARG A 66 0.92 8.88 23.06
CA ARG A 66 0.50 7.52 23.43
C ARG A 66 1.12 6.50 22.51
N THR A 67 2.15 5.79 22.95
CA THR A 67 2.93 4.87 22.12
C THR A 67 2.30 3.49 21.99
N SER A 68 1.58 3.01 23.00
CA SER A 68 1.01 1.66 23.06
C SER A 68 -0.04 1.34 21.97
N ARG A 69 -0.61 2.35 21.30
CA ARG A 69 -1.64 2.17 20.26
C ARG A 69 -1.08 1.83 18.87
N ASN A 70 0.19 2.09 18.60
CA ASN A 70 0.80 1.95 17.27
C ASN A 70 1.79 0.79 17.15
N GLY A 71 1.75 -0.15 18.08
CA GLY A 71 2.67 -1.30 18.10
C GLY A 71 4.12 -0.85 18.25
N SER A 72 4.99 -1.30 17.35
CA SER A 72 6.43 -1.04 17.42
C SER A 72 6.88 0.26 16.74
N LYS A 73 5.98 1.22 16.47
CA LYS A 73 6.29 2.45 15.72
C LYS A 73 5.82 3.70 16.42
N PHE A 74 6.70 4.67 16.48
CA PHE A 74 6.37 6.00 16.99
C PHE A 74 5.57 6.80 15.95
N SER A 75 4.41 7.31 16.38
CA SER A 75 3.53 8.16 15.55
C SER A 75 4.01 9.59 15.55
N ILE A 76 4.92 9.92 14.65
CA ILE A 76 5.39 11.28 14.41
C ILE A 76 5.23 11.62 12.92
N ALA A 77 4.85 12.84 12.60
CA ALA A 77 4.78 13.35 11.23
C ALA A 77 5.33 14.77 11.14
N TYR A 78 5.67 15.15 9.94
CA TYR A 78 6.11 16.50 9.56
C TYR A 78 5.12 17.06 8.55
N ASN A 79 4.64 18.30 8.76
CA ASN A 79 3.80 18.96 7.78
C ASN A 79 4.68 19.59 6.70
N ASP A 80 4.93 18.83 5.63
CA ASP A 80 5.64 19.25 4.42
C ASP A 80 4.71 19.87 3.37
N GLY A 81 3.41 20.01 3.70
CA GLY A 81 2.41 20.62 2.82
C GLY A 81 2.46 22.14 2.84
N GLU A 82 1.62 22.76 2.00
CA GLU A 82 1.53 24.22 1.88
C GLU A 82 0.49 24.82 2.85
N LYS A 83 -0.38 24.00 3.45
CA LYS A 83 -1.49 24.47 4.27
C LYS A 83 -1.38 23.96 5.69
N PRO A 84 -1.87 24.76 6.68
CA PRO A 84 -2.06 24.26 8.04
C PRO A 84 -3.10 23.14 8.05
N VAL A 85 -2.95 22.23 9.03
CA VAL A 85 -3.91 21.18 9.34
C VAL A 85 -4.16 21.16 10.83
N ILE A 86 -5.21 20.47 11.30
CA ILE A 86 -5.49 20.32 12.72
C ILE A 86 -5.44 18.86 13.16
N CYS A 87 -4.94 18.62 14.38
CA CYS A 87 -4.92 17.32 15.04
C CYS A 87 -5.63 17.40 16.39
N THR A 88 -6.06 16.27 16.94
CA THR A 88 -6.71 16.26 18.25
C THR A 88 -5.78 16.78 19.36
N GLU A 89 -6.35 17.18 20.47
CA GLU A 89 -5.66 17.66 21.67
C GLU A 89 -4.64 16.68 22.28
N ASP A 90 -4.75 15.39 21.95
CA ASP A 90 -3.82 14.34 22.38
C ASP A 90 -2.45 14.40 21.67
N TYR A 91 -2.32 15.22 20.64
CA TYR A 91 -1.06 15.35 19.90
C TYR A 91 -0.21 16.48 20.45
N VAL A 92 1.10 16.30 20.38
CA VAL A 92 2.10 17.32 20.70
C VAL A 92 2.62 17.90 19.40
N VAL A 93 2.53 19.22 19.24
CA VAL A 93 3.05 19.96 18.09
C VAL A 93 4.32 20.68 18.48
N PHE A 94 5.34 20.65 17.62
CA PHE A 94 6.60 21.35 17.84
C PHE A 94 7.24 21.78 16.51
N ARG A 95 8.18 22.71 16.61
CA ARG A 95 8.97 23.16 15.45
C ARG A 95 10.43 23.36 15.84
N ILE A 96 11.26 23.53 14.84
CA ILE A 96 12.63 24.04 15.03
C ILE A 96 12.56 25.53 15.39
N LYS A 97 13.29 25.91 16.45
CA LYS A 97 13.43 27.33 16.84
C LYS A 97 14.02 28.14 15.70
N GLU A 98 13.60 29.38 15.57
CA GLU A 98 14.02 30.25 14.45
C GLU A 98 15.55 30.44 14.40
N ASP A 99 16.18 30.65 15.54
CA ASP A 99 17.63 30.81 15.67
C ASP A 99 18.42 29.51 15.43
N SER A 100 17.75 28.35 15.51
CA SER A 100 18.35 27.03 15.30
C SER A 100 18.26 26.54 13.85
N ARG A 101 17.52 27.23 12.97
CA ARG A 101 17.42 26.87 11.53
C ARG A 101 18.75 26.94 10.78
N LYS A 102 19.73 27.66 11.31
CA LYS A 102 21.10 27.68 10.80
C LYS A 102 21.92 26.43 11.12
N ASP A 103 21.44 25.59 12.05
CA ASP A 103 22.15 24.42 12.55
C ASP A 103 21.48 23.10 12.12
N ILE A 104 20.14 23.10 11.97
CA ILE A 104 19.37 21.88 11.66
C ILE A 104 18.24 22.17 10.67
N LEU A 105 18.12 21.29 9.65
CA LEU A 105 17.02 21.28 8.70
C LEU A 105 15.87 20.39 9.22
N ALA A 106 14.63 20.87 9.07
CA ALA A 106 13.44 20.13 9.48
C ALA A 106 13.32 18.80 8.72
N GLU A 107 13.59 18.80 7.43
CA GLU A 107 13.53 17.58 6.62
C GLU A 107 14.62 16.57 7.00
N TRP A 108 15.82 17.02 7.39
CA TRP A 108 16.87 16.15 7.92
C TRP A 108 16.42 15.54 9.25
N LEU A 109 15.83 16.32 10.13
CA LEU A 109 15.27 15.85 11.41
C LEU A 109 14.11 14.86 11.16
N TYR A 110 13.26 15.10 10.17
CA TYR A 110 12.21 14.15 9.77
C TYR A 110 12.80 12.81 9.31
N MET A 111 13.87 12.82 8.48
CA MET A 111 14.58 11.60 8.10
C MET A 111 15.19 10.88 9.32
N PHE A 112 15.70 11.65 10.30
CA PHE A 112 16.22 11.09 11.55
C PHE A 112 15.13 10.33 12.33
N PHE A 113 13.91 10.87 12.41
CA PHE A 113 12.77 10.23 13.05
C PHE A 113 12.24 9.01 12.27
N ASN A 114 12.43 8.95 10.97
CA ASN A 114 11.97 7.84 10.13
C ASN A 114 12.84 6.59 10.20
N ARG A 115 13.83 6.54 11.07
CA ARG A 115 14.68 5.36 11.27
C ARG A 115 14.01 4.36 12.21
N ALA A 116 14.16 3.07 11.90
CA ALA A 116 13.70 2.00 12.80
C ALA A 116 14.41 2.02 14.18
N GLU A 117 15.67 2.52 14.22
CA GLU A 117 16.42 2.75 15.46
C GLU A 117 15.70 3.76 16.36
N PHE A 118 15.13 4.81 15.78
CA PHE A 118 14.38 5.80 16.54
C PHE A 118 13.09 5.22 17.12
N ASP A 119 12.38 4.39 16.35
CA ASP A 119 11.21 3.66 16.85
C ASP A 119 11.55 2.80 18.07
N ARG A 120 12.64 2.03 17.98
CA ARG A 120 13.11 1.22 19.13
C ARG A 120 13.50 2.08 20.33
N TYR A 121 14.19 3.20 20.08
CA TYR A 121 14.56 4.15 21.13
C TYR A 121 13.31 4.67 21.87
N VAL A 122 12.29 5.12 21.13
CA VAL A 122 11.04 5.62 21.72
C VAL A 122 10.34 4.55 22.55
N ILE A 123 10.23 3.32 22.05
CA ILE A 123 9.60 2.21 22.79
C ILE A 123 10.35 1.92 24.09
N THR A 124 11.69 1.89 24.05
CA THR A 124 12.51 1.62 25.24
C THR A 124 12.40 2.74 26.28
N ASN A 125 12.15 3.98 25.86
CA ASN A 125 12.01 5.15 26.72
C ASN A 125 10.56 5.60 26.94
N SER A 126 9.58 4.74 26.63
CA SER A 126 8.18 4.98 26.94
C SER A 126 7.79 4.39 28.29
N TRP A 127 6.97 5.09 29.07
CA TRP A 127 6.64 4.72 30.44
C TRP A 127 5.12 4.65 30.64
N GLY A 128 4.67 3.70 31.45
CA GLY A 128 3.27 3.51 31.82
C GLY A 128 2.91 2.04 32.03
N SER A 129 1.87 1.77 32.84
CA SER A 129 1.47 0.40 33.17
C SER A 129 0.42 -0.20 32.23
N SER A 130 -0.55 0.61 31.78
CA SER A 130 -1.63 0.18 30.86
C SER A 130 -1.64 0.98 29.54
N THR A 131 -1.10 2.16 29.57
CA THR A 131 -0.85 3.01 28.40
C THR A 131 0.53 3.59 28.54
N GLU A 132 1.37 3.34 27.57
CA GLU A 132 2.72 3.87 27.53
C GLU A 132 2.73 5.24 26.88
N PHE A 133 3.50 6.15 27.44
CA PHE A 133 3.64 7.52 27.01
C PHE A 133 5.09 7.85 26.69
N TYR A 134 5.27 8.66 25.66
CA TYR A 134 6.52 9.32 25.30
C TYR A 134 6.20 10.80 25.17
N ASN A 135 6.68 11.58 26.12
CA ASN A 135 6.24 12.96 26.31
C ASN A 135 7.18 13.96 25.60
N TRP A 136 6.83 15.24 25.72
CA TRP A 136 7.64 16.34 25.19
C TRP A 136 9.04 16.37 25.83
N GLU A 137 9.14 16.11 27.10
CA GLU A 137 10.41 16.07 27.84
C GLU A 137 11.32 14.97 27.31
N ASP A 138 10.76 13.78 27.02
CA ASP A 138 11.49 12.63 26.50
C ASP A 138 12.09 12.90 25.10
N ILE A 139 11.34 13.58 24.20
CA ILE A 139 11.86 13.93 22.88
C ILE A 139 12.94 15.03 22.96
N CYS A 140 12.84 15.92 23.94
CA CYS A 140 13.87 16.94 24.17
C CYS A 140 15.21 16.35 24.65
N GLU A 141 15.19 15.20 25.31
CA GLU A 141 16.39 14.51 25.81
C GLU A 141 17.11 13.68 24.74
N VAL A 142 16.49 13.51 23.55
CA VAL A 142 17.12 12.79 22.44
C VAL A 142 18.47 13.41 22.11
N GLU A 143 19.53 12.61 22.21
CA GLU A 143 20.86 13.03 21.77
C GLU A 143 21.07 12.72 20.28
N LEU A 144 21.57 13.69 19.56
CA LEU A 144 21.92 13.55 18.14
C LEU A 144 23.21 14.31 17.83
N ALA A 145 23.94 13.79 16.86
CA ALA A 145 25.06 14.47 16.24
C ALA A 145 24.57 15.21 15.00
N LEU A 146 24.94 16.47 14.84
CA LEU A 146 24.53 17.29 13.69
C LEU A 146 25.69 17.46 12.71
N PRO A 147 25.54 16.98 11.46
CA PRO A 147 26.50 17.34 10.41
C PRO A 147 26.30 18.79 9.98
N PRO A 148 27.31 19.40 9.31
CA PRO A 148 27.17 20.76 8.76
C PRO A 148 25.91 20.88 7.88
N LEU A 149 25.29 22.07 7.88
CA LEU A 149 24.03 22.31 7.18
C LEU A 149 24.10 21.96 5.67
N SER A 150 25.25 22.22 5.03
CA SER A 150 25.49 21.88 3.62
C SER A 150 25.46 20.36 3.37
N VAL A 151 25.94 19.58 4.33
CA VAL A 151 25.87 18.10 4.27
C VAL A 151 24.43 17.64 4.50
N GLN A 152 23.73 18.20 5.50
CA GLN A 152 22.31 17.91 5.71
C GLN A 152 21.52 18.15 4.44
N GLN A 153 21.69 19.31 3.79
CA GLN A 153 21.00 19.70 2.56
C GLN A 153 21.22 18.68 1.44
N LYS A 154 22.47 18.27 1.21
CA LYS A 154 22.80 17.27 0.20
C LYS A 154 21.98 15.97 0.36
N PHE A 155 21.87 15.45 1.58
CA PHE A 155 21.12 14.22 1.84
C PHE A 155 19.60 14.42 1.83
N VAL A 156 19.12 15.60 2.23
CA VAL A 156 17.71 16.00 2.07
C VAL A 156 17.33 16.08 0.59
N ASP A 157 18.18 16.63 -0.26
CA ASP A 157 17.93 16.72 -1.71
C ASP A 157 17.84 15.34 -2.36
N ILE A 158 18.68 14.38 -1.95
CA ILE A 158 18.58 12.99 -2.38
C ILE A 158 17.21 12.42 -1.98
N TYR A 159 16.81 12.57 -0.72
CA TYR A 159 15.52 12.07 -0.21
C TYR A 159 14.34 12.69 -0.97
N LYS A 160 14.32 14.03 -1.11
CA LYS A 160 13.28 14.75 -1.86
C LYS A 160 13.18 14.30 -3.30
N THR A 161 14.32 14.05 -3.95
CA THR A 161 14.35 13.56 -5.34
C THR A 161 13.73 12.16 -5.44
N MET A 162 14.01 11.27 -4.49
CA MET A 162 13.39 9.93 -4.45
C MET A 162 11.87 10.03 -4.25
N VAL A 163 11.41 10.89 -3.34
CA VAL A 163 9.97 11.12 -3.09
C VAL A 163 9.29 11.71 -4.33
N ALA A 164 9.89 12.71 -4.96
CA ALA A 164 9.36 13.33 -6.17
C ALA A 164 9.27 12.32 -7.34
N ASN A 165 10.27 11.45 -7.48
CA ASN A 165 10.25 10.36 -8.46
C ASN A 165 9.10 9.38 -8.19
N GLN A 166 8.91 8.94 -6.95
CA GLN A 166 7.80 8.06 -6.56
C GLN A 166 6.44 8.70 -6.86
N GLN A 167 6.24 9.97 -6.50
CA GLN A 167 5.02 10.71 -6.78
C GLN A 167 4.75 10.87 -8.28
N SER A 168 5.80 11.06 -9.10
CA SER A 168 5.67 11.11 -10.56
C SER A 168 5.19 9.79 -11.15
N TYR A 169 5.73 8.67 -10.64
CA TYR A 169 5.25 7.34 -11.05
C TYR A 169 3.81 7.09 -10.60
N GLU A 170 3.41 7.57 -9.43
CA GLU A 170 2.06 7.42 -8.87
C GLU A 170 1.03 8.19 -9.69
N ARG A 171 1.30 9.47 -10.02
CA ARG A 171 0.43 10.26 -10.92
C ARG A 171 0.25 9.59 -12.28
N GLY A 172 1.34 9.14 -12.90
CA GLY A 172 1.23 8.43 -14.18
C GLY A 172 0.54 7.06 -14.09
N LEU A 173 0.45 6.47 -12.90
CA LEU A 173 -0.35 5.27 -12.67
C LEU A 173 -1.86 5.61 -12.69
N GLU A 174 -2.26 6.72 -12.09
CA GLU A 174 -3.64 7.22 -12.13
C GLU A 174 -4.07 7.55 -13.56
N ASP A 175 -3.23 8.24 -14.33
CA ASP A 175 -3.50 8.57 -15.74
C ASP A 175 -3.68 7.31 -16.60
N LEU A 176 -2.83 6.30 -16.41
CA LEU A 176 -2.97 5.01 -17.11
C LEU A 176 -4.28 4.32 -16.74
N LYS A 177 -4.65 4.31 -15.47
CA LYS A 177 -5.90 3.72 -15.00
C LYS A 177 -7.11 4.40 -15.65
N LEU A 178 -7.16 5.72 -15.65
CA LEU A 178 -8.24 6.49 -16.29
C LEU A 178 -8.31 6.20 -17.78
N THR A 179 -7.17 6.11 -18.46
CA THR A 179 -7.11 5.79 -19.90
C THR A 179 -7.65 4.40 -20.18
N ILE A 180 -7.26 3.40 -19.40
CA ILE A 180 -7.74 2.01 -19.52
C ILE A 180 -9.24 1.95 -19.27
N ASP A 181 -9.73 2.55 -18.20
CA ASP A 181 -11.16 2.55 -17.86
C ASP A 181 -12.00 3.20 -18.99
N ALA A 182 -11.56 4.32 -19.56
CA ALA A 182 -12.23 4.98 -20.69
C ALA A 182 -12.24 4.10 -21.96
N GLN A 183 -11.16 3.38 -22.26
CA GLN A 183 -11.12 2.46 -23.41
C GLN A 183 -12.04 1.24 -23.18
N LEU A 184 -12.04 0.68 -21.97
CA LEU A 184 -12.90 -0.45 -21.63
C LEU A 184 -14.38 -0.08 -21.66
N ASP A 185 -14.74 1.14 -21.29
CA ASP A 185 -16.13 1.61 -21.42
C ASP A 185 -16.56 1.75 -22.88
N LYS A 186 -15.70 2.24 -23.78
CA LYS A 186 -15.98 2.23 -25.22
C LYS A 186 -16.17 0.81 -25.74
N ILE A 187 -15.27 -0.11 -25.40
CA ILE A 187 -15.35 -1.52 -25.80
C ILE A 187 -16.65 -2.15 -25.33
N LYS A 188 -17.08 -1.87 -24.09
CA LYS A 188 -18.33 -2.38 -23.51
C LYS A 188 -19.57 -2.03 -24.36
N HIS A 189 -19.57 -0.86 -24.95
CA HIS A 189 -20.70 -0.37 -25.74
C HIS A 189 -20.64 -0.69 -27.26
N SER A 190 -19.46 -1.01 -27.78
CA SER A 190 -19.23 -1.19 -29.22
C SER A 190 -18.93 -2.62 -29.65
N SER A 191 -18.67 -3.54 -28.72
CA SER A 191 -18.21 -4.89 -29.07
C SER A 191 -19.24 -5.97 -28.81
N PRO A 192 -19.25 -7.05 -29.60
CA PRO A 192 -20.10 -8.22 -29.34
C PRO A 192 -19.73 -8.83 -27.97
N VAL A 193 -20.72 -9.42 -27.31
CA VAL A 193 -20.60 -9.96 -25.96
C VAL A 193 -20.60 -11.48 -25.99
N LYS A 194 -19.63 -12.11 -25.32
CA LYS A 194 -19.58 -13.57 -25.13
C LYS A 194 -19.60 -13.91 -23.64
N SER A 195 -20.21 -15.03 -23.26
CA SER A 195 -20.17 -15.55 -21.89
C SER A 195 -18.85 -16.28 -21.63
N ILE A 196 -18.38 -16.25 -20.38
CA ILE A 196 -17.15 -16.93 -19.96
C ILE A 196 -17.18 -18.43 -20.29
N GLY A 197 -18.31 -19.11 -20.14
CA GLY A 197 -18.44 -20.52 -20.51
C GLY A 197 -18.26 -20.82 -22.01
N LYS A 198 -18.30 -19.81 -22.89
CA LYS A 198 -17.93 -19.96 -24.31
C LYS A 198 -16.43 -19.69 -24.53
N LEU A 199 -15.81 -18.89 -23.69
CA LEU A 199 -14.41 -18.48 -23.81
C LEU A 199 -13.44 -19.45 -23.16
N LEU A 200 -13.85 -20.05 -22.04
CA LEU A 200 -13.03 -20.94 -21.21
C LEU A 200 -13.67 -22.34 -21.16
N ARG A 201 -12.84 -23.36 -21.11
CA ARG A 201 -13.24 -24.74 -20.80
C ARG A 201 -12.50 -25.24 -19.57
N GLU A 202 -13.20 -25.97 -18.70
CA GLU A 202 -12.57 -26.60 -17.54
C GLU A 202 -11.76 -27.81 -17.97
N ILE A 203 -10.61 -27.97 -17.33
CA ILE A 203 -9.73 -29.13 -17.45
C ILE A 203 -9.43 -29.70 -16.06
N ASP A 204 -9.21 -31.01 -15.99
CA ASP A 204 -8.90 -31.71 -14.75
C ASP A 204 -7.69 -32.64 -14.90
N VAL A 205 -6.53 -32.02 -15.04
CA VAL A 205 -5.25 -32.74 -15.10
C VAL A 205 -4.69 -32.85 -13.69
N ARG A 206 -4.44 -34.08 -13.24
CA ARG A 206 -3.95 -34.36 -11.89
C ARG A 206 -2.45 -34.63 -11.87
N ASN A 207 -1.82 -34.36 -10.74
CA ASN A 207 -0.39 -34.63 -10.47
C ASN A 207 -0.18 -36.12 -10.13
N GLU A 208 -0.74 -37.04 -10.90
CA GLU A 208 -0.78 -38.48 -10.58
C GLU A 208 0.61 -39.07 -10.30
N ALA A 209 1.62 -38.64 -11.05
CA ALA A 209 3.00 -39.08 -10.86
C ALA A 209 3.68 -38.44 -9.61
N GLY A 210 3.06 -37.48 -8.95
CA GLY A 210 3.62 -36.79 -7.78
C GLY A 210 4.90 -36.00 -8.03
N THR A 211 5.20 -35.68 -9.29
CA THR A 211 6.47 -35.05 -9.68
C THR A 211 6.52 -33.55 -9.46
N ILE A 212 5.37 -32.88 -9.40
CA ILE A 212 5.26 -31.45 -9.16
C ILE A 212 5.02 -31.23 -7.68
N THR A 213 5.89 -30.46 -7.05
CA THR A 213 5.85 -30.19 -5.59
C THR A 213 5.54 -28.71 -5.26
N ASP A 214 5.57 -27.82 -6.26
CA ASP A 214 5.23 -26.40 -6.06
C ASP A 214 3.72 -26.22 -5.91
N VAL A 215 3.26 -26.14 -4.66
CA VAL A 215 1.86 -25.96 -4.30
C VAL A 215 1.55 -24.50 -4.15
N GLN A 216 0.65 -24.00 -4.99
CA GLN A 216 0.24 -22.59 -4.95
C GLN A 216 -1.27 -22.43 -4.71
N GLY A 217 -1.68 -21.23 -4.38
CA GLY A 217 -3.05 -20.77 -4.28
C GLY A 217 -3.19 -19.41 -4.96
N ILE A 218 -4.40 -18.82 -4.90
CA ILE A 218 -4.69 -17.50 -5.47
C ILE A 218 -5.01 -16.53 -4.33
N ASN A 219 -4.31 -15.39 -4.30
CA ASN A 219 -4.60 -14.31 -3.36
C ASN A 219 -5.75 -13.40 -3.85
N ILE A 220 -6.20 -12.48 -2.99
CA ILE A 220 -7.23 -11.50 -3.33
C ILE A 220 -6.79 -10.50 -4.42
N SER A 221 -5.47 -10.35 -4.65
CA SER A 221 -4.92 -9.55 -5.74
C SER A 221 -4.86 -10.31 -7.08
N LYS A 222 -5.49 -11.49 -7.15
CA LYS A 222 -5.60 -12.34 -8.34
C LYS A 222 -4.25 -12.80 -8.90
N GLN A 223 -3.34 -13.12 -7.99
CA GLN A 223 -2.01 -13.63 -8.31
C GLN A 223 -1.80 -14.98 -7.65
N PHE A 224 -1.04 -15.84 -8.32
CA PHE A 224 -0.54 -17.06 -7.72
C PHE A 224 0.45 -16.73 -6.60
N MET A 225 0.39 -17.47 -5.51
CA MET A 225 1.28 -17.36 -4.37
C MET A 225 1.51 -18.74 -3.74
N PRO A 226 2.64 -18.96 -3.08
CA PRO A 226 2.86 -20.19 -2.33
C PRO A 226 1.69 -20.48 -1.39
N SER A 227 1.24 -21.75 -1.35
CA SER A 227 0.11 -22.13 -0.50
C SER A 227 0.46 -21.88 0.97
N VAL A 228 -0.46 -21.25 1.70
CA VAL A 228 -0.36 -21.06 3.16
C VAL A 228 -0.83 -22.32 3.93
N ALA A 229 -1.40 -23.30 3.24
CA ALA A 229 -1.83 -24.54 3.86
C ALA A 229 -0.62 -25.43 4.18
N ASN A 230 -0.64 -26.08 5.34
CA ASN A 230 0.36 -27.09 5.66
C ASN A 230 0.14 -28.32 4.76
N THR A 231 1.06 -28.57 3.84
CA THR A 231 1.03 -29.70 2.91
C THR A 231 1.90 -30.88 3.37
N THR A 232 2.48 -30.80 4.56
CA THR A 232 3.33 -31.88 5.11
C THR A 232 2.49 -33.15 5.31
N GLY A 233 2.89 -34.25 4.63
CA GLY A 233 2.19 -35.53 4.68
C GLY A 233 0.88 -35.59 3.86
N VAL A 234 0.54 -34.54 3.12
CA VAL A 234 -0.62 -34.54 2.22
C VAL A 234 -0.25 -35.27 0.91
N ASN A 235 -1.15 -36.13 0.44
CA ASN A 235 -0.99 -36.75 -0.87
C ASN A 235 -1.29 -35.71 -1.96
N LEU A 236 -0.24 -35.28 -2.66
CA LEU A 236 -0.32 -34.27 -3.72
C LEU A 236 -0.72 -34.83 -5.10
N SER A 237 -0.92 -36.17 -5.24
CA SER A 237 -1.33 -36.78 -6.50
C SER A 237 -2.70 -36.33 -6.99
N ASN A 238 -3.60 -35.95 -6.06
CA ASN A 238 -4.94 -35.45 -6.37
C ASN A 238 -4.99 -33.95 -6.68
N TYR A 239 -3.86 -33.25 -6.53
CA TYR A 239 -3.82 -31.81 -6.85
C TYR A 239 -3.90 -31.60 -8.35
N LYS A 240 -4.53 -30.51 -8.77
CA LYS A 240 -4.68 -30.14 -10.18
C LYS A 240 -3.42 -29.44 -10.69
N VAL A 241 -2.96 -29.81 -11.86
CA VAL A 241 -1.82 -29.19 -12.53
C VAL A 241 -2.27 -27.94 -13.27
N VAL A 242 -1.52 -26.86 -13.11
CA VAL A 242 -1.71 -25.60 -13.83
C VAL A 242 -0.46 -25.30 -14.65
N LYS A 243 -0.64 -25.05 -15.96
CA LYS A 243 0.41 -24.71 -16.92
C LYS A 243 0.26 -23.27 -17.42
N LYS A 244 1.32 -22.74 -18.01
CA LYS A 244 1.34 -21.42 -18.65
C LYS A 244 0.13 -21.22 -19.57
N GLY A 245 -0.51 -20.06 -19.47
CA GLY A 245 -1.71 -19.71 -20.25
C GLY A 245 -3.02 -20.27 -19.71
N GLN A 246 -2.99 -21.03 -18.60
CA GLN A 246 -4.17 -21.55 -17.94
C GLN A 246 -4.60 -20.67 -16.77
N PHE A 247 -5.89 -20.68 -16.48
CA PHE A 247 -6.46 -19.99 -15.34
C PHE A 247 -6.73 -20.96 -14.21
N ALA A 248 -6.57 -20.47 -12.99
CA ALA A 248 -7.13 -21.12 -11.81
C ALA A 248 -8.23 -20.23 -11.20
N TYR A 249 -9.30 -20.84 -10.71
CA TYR A 249 -10.46 -20.17 -10.17
C TYR A 249 -10.94 -20.82 -8.88
N SER A 250 -11.34 -20.00 -7.93
CA SER A 250 -12.07 -20.46 -6.74
C SER A 250 -13.29 -19.56 -6.54
N GLY A 251 -14.49 -20.17 -6.61
CA GLY A 251 -15.74 -19.49 -6.30
C GLY A 251 -15.99 -19.31 -4.80
N MET A 252 -15.16 -19.94 -3.94
CA MET A 252 -15.34 -19.91 -2.49
C MET A 252 -15.12 -18.51 -1.92
N GLN A 253 -16.03 -18.06 -1.05
CA GLN A 253 -15.93 -16.79 -0.32
C GLN A 253 -15.90 -15.54 -1.19
N THR A 254 -16.35 -15.63 -2.46
CA THR A 254 -16.37 -14.49 -3.38
C THR A 254 -17.16 -13.31 -2.80
N GLY A 255 -18.31 -13.57 -2.22
CA GLY A 255 -19.12 -12.51 -1.60
C GLY A 255 -18.52 -11.96 -0.30
N ARG A 256 -17.88 -12.80 0.52
CA ARG A 256 -17.23 -12.36 1.76
C ARG A 256 -16.00 -11.50 1.50
N ASP A 257 -15.19 -11.91 0.53
CA ASP A 257 -13.94 -11.23 0.20
C ASP A 257 -14.14 -10.11 -0.84
N GLU A 258 -15.38 -9.95 -1.33
CA GLU A 258 -15.76 -9.00 -2.39
C GLU A 258 -14.84 -9.09 -3.62
N CYS A 259 -14.39 -10.30 -3.95
CA CYS A 259 -13.37 -10.55 -4.95
C CYS A 259 -13.58 -11.90 -5.66
N ILE A 260 -13.62 -11.87 -6.99
CA ILE A 260 -13.54 -13.09 -7.81
C ILE A 260 -12.09 -13.58 -7.78
N ARG A 261 -11.84 -14.73 -7.15
CA ARG A 261 -10.50 -15.34 -7.10
C ARG A 261 -10.24 -16.12 -8.39
N ILE A 262 -9.66 -15.43 -9.36
CA ILE A 262 -9.17 -15.99 -10.62
C ILE A 262 -7.78 -15.45 -10.90
N ALA A 263 -6.88 -16.29 -11.43
CA ALA A 263 -5.54 -15.87 -11.84
C ALA A 263 -5.12 -16.57 -13.13
N LEU A 264 -4.39 -15.89 -14.00
CA LEU A 264 -3.75 -16.43 -15.19
C LEU A 264 -2.32 -16.80 -14.85
N TYR A 265 -1.91 -18.02 -15.15
CA TYR A 265 -0.56 -18.49 -14.88
C TYR A 265 0.39 -18.15 -16.06
N ALA A 266 1.47 -17.45 -15.74
CA ALA A 266 2.38 -16.90 -16.76
C ALA A 266 3.75 -17.59 -16.85
N GLU A 267 4.12 -18.43 -15.84
CA GLU A 267 5.44 -19.04 -15.75
C GLU A 267 5.55 -20.35 -16.58
N ASP A 268 6.76 -20.70 -17.01
CA ASP A 268 6.97 -21.88 -17.85
C ASP A 268 6.92 -23.19 -17.05
N ALA A 269 7.37 -23.20 -15.79
CA ALA A 269 7.32 -24.38 -14.92
C ALA A 269 5.90 -24.61 -14.41
N PRO A 270 5.33 -25.83 -14.56
CA PRO A 270 3.99 -26.11 -14.07
C PRO A 270 3.94 -26.13 -12.54
N ILE A 271 2.80 -25.75 -11.99
CA ILE A 271 2.49 -25.77 -10.55
C ILE A 271 1.31 -26.69 -10.27
N ILE A 272 1.04 -26.93 -8.99
CA ILE A 272 -0.17 -27.63 -8.56
C ILE A 272 -0.99 -26.78 -7.59
N ILE A 273 -2.32 -26.93 -7.68
CA ILE A 273 -3.27 -26.28 -6.79
C ILE A 273 -4.23 -27.30 -6.17
N SER A 274 -4.84 -26.92 -5.05
CA SER A 274 -5.81 -27.76 -4.35
C SER A 274 -6.96 -28.24 -5.28
N PRO A 275 -7.47 -29.45 -5.12
CA PRO A 275 -8.65 -29.95 -5.86
C PRO A 275 -9.90 -29.05 -5.78
N ALA A 276 -9.98 -28.18 -4.77
CA ALA A 276 -11.09 -27.23 -4.59
C ALA A 276 -11.12 -26.10 -5.64
N TYR A 277 -10.03 -25.93 -6.40
CA TYR A 277 -9.99 -24.95 -7.50
C TYR A 277 -10.46 -25.59 -8.80
N SER A 278 -11.05 -24.79 -9.68
CA SER A 278 -11.22 -25.13 -11.10
C SER A 278 -10.05 -24.59 -11.91
N VAL A 279 -9.61 -25.38 -12.90
CA VAL A 279 -8.56 -24.97 -13.85
C VAL A 279 -9.19 -24.85 -15.22
N PHE A 280 -8.91 -23.76 -15.91
CA PHE A 280 -9.46 -23.49 -17.23
C PHE A 280 -8.35 -23.23 -18.26
N GLU A 281 -8.63 -23.58 -19.49
CA GLU A 281 -7.86 -23.16 -20.64
C GLU A 281 -8.76 -22.42 -21.65
N MET A 282 -8.14 -21.73 -22.59
CA MET A 282 -8.88 -21.03 -23.63
C MET A 282 -9.63 -22.01 -24.55
N ASN A 283 -10.90 -21.72 -24.78
CA ASN A 283 -11.76 -22.45 -25.70
C ASN A 283 -11.99 -21.66 -27.00
N ASP A 284 -11.68 -20.38 -27.00
CA ASP A 284 -11.90 -19.47 -28.13
C ASP A 284 -10.60 -18.70 -28.43
N SER A 285 -9.98 -19.01 -29.57
CA SER A 285 -8.73 -18.37 -29.99
C SER A 285 -8.88 -16.92 -30.46
N SER A 286 -10.11 -16.41 -30.55
CA SER A 286 -10.36 -15.01 -30.89
C SER A 286 -10.22 -14.06 -29.70
N VAL A 287 -9.87 -14.59 -28.50
CA VAL A 287 -9.72 -13.81 -27.27
C VAL A 287 -8.40 -14.13 -26.60
N LEU A 288 -7.66 -13.10 -26.20
CA LEU A 288 -6.42 -13.24 -25.44
C LEU A 288 -6.70 -13.61 -23.97
N PRO A 289 -5.96 -14.55 -23.36
CA PRO A 289 -6.08 -14.86 -21.93
C PRO A 289 -5.87 -13.62 -21.08
N GLU A 290 -4.86 -12.80 -21.40
CA GLU A 290 -4.53 -11.56 -20.70
C GLU A 290 -5.68 -10.54 -20.75
N TYR A 291 -6.44 -10.52 -21.85
CA TYR A 291 -7.63 -9.67 -22.00
C TYR A 291 -8.72 -10.12 -21.02
N ILE A 292 -8.97 -11.41 -20.88
CA ILE A 292 -9.91 -11.94 -19.88
C ILE A 292 -9.45 -11.56 -18.47
N MET A 293 -8.17 -11.76 -18.16
CA MET A 293 -7.62 -11.46 -16.83
C MET A 293 -7.73 -9.98 -16.48
N MET A 294 -7.49 -9.09 -17.45
CA MET A 294 -7.67 -7.65 -17.30
C MET A 294 -9.11 -7.29 -16.91
N TRP A 295 -10.13 -7.91 -17.55
CA TRP A 295 -11.54 -7.70 -17.18
C TRP A 295 -11.82 -8.13 -15.75
N PHE A 296 -11.33 -9.29 -15.33
CA PHE A 296 -11.52 -9.77 -13.97
C PHE A 296 -10.73 -8.96 -12.94
N SER A 297 -9.73 -8.20 -13.33
CA SER A 297 -8.95 -7.34 -12.43
C SER A 297 -9.65 -6.01 -12.08
N ARG A 298 -10.80 -5.73 -12.69
CA ARG A 298 -11.60 -4.52 -12.43
C ARG A 298 -12.48 -4.69 -11.18
N ALA A 299 -12.59 -3.63 -10.39
CA ALA A 299 -13.50 -3.58 -9.24
C ALA A 299 -14.97 -3.82 -9.63
N GLU A 300 -15.37 -3.42 -10.86
CA GLU A 300 -16.72 -3.67 -11.38
C GLU A 300 -16.98 -5.18 -11.55
N SER A 301 -15.99 -5.95 -11.98
CA SER A 301 -16.11 -7.41 -12.11
C SER A 301 -16.24 -8.07 -10.73
N ASP A 302 -15.50 -7.60 -9.75
CA ASP A 302 -15.59 -8.09 -8.37
C ASP A 302 -16.96 -7.79 -7.76
N ARG A 303 -17.45 -6.57 -7.92
CA ARG A 303 -18.80 -6.18 -7.48
C ARG A 303 -19.90 -7.04 -8.15
N ARG A 304 -19.73 -7.35 -9.44
CA ARG A 304 -20.65 -8.25 -10.14
C ARG A 304 -20.57 -9.68 -9.60
N GLY A 305 -19.38 -10.20 -9.36
CA GLY A 305 -19.17 -11.51 -8.75
C GLY A 305 -19.81 -11.61 -7.37
N TRP A 306 -19.65 -10.57 -6.56
CA TRP A 306 -20.34 -10.46 -5.28
C TRP A 306 -21.86 -10.51 -5.43
N PHE A 307 -22.43 -9.71 -6.33
CA PHE A 307 -23.88 -9.69 -6.59
C PHE A 307 -24.41 -11.04 -7.08
N MET A 308 -23.63 -11.78 -7.88
CA MET A 308 -23.99 -13.11 -8.42
C MET A 308 -23.72 -14.25 -7.44
N SER A 309 -23.05 -14.02 -6.32
CA SER A 309 -22.78 -15.04 -5.29
C SER A 309 -24.06 -15.49 -4.61
N ASP A 310 -24.03 -16.74 -4.13
CA ASP A 310 -25.15 -17.28 -3.35
C ASP A 310 -25.28 -16.58 -1.99
N SER A 311 -26.45 -16.73 -1.36
CA SER A 311 -26.72 -16.19 -0.02
C SER A 311 -26.30 -17.13 1.12
N SER A 312 -25.45 -18.14 0.84
CA SER A 312 -24.92 -19.04 1.86
C SER A 312 -23.96 -18.31 2.80
N ILE A 313 -23.68 -18.92 3.97
CA ILE A 313 -22.70 -18.38 4.96
C ILE A 313 -21.31 -18.17 4.32
N ARG A 314 -20.98 -18.93 3.28
CA ARG A 314 -19.70 -18.82 2.56
C ARG A 314 -19.75 -17.88 1.37
N THR A 315 -20.95 -17.47 0.91
CA THR A 315 -21.16 -16.56 -0.23
C THR A 315 -20.32 -16.96 -1.44
N ASN A 316 -20.62 -18.13 -2.02
CA ASN A 316 -19.85 -18.67 -3.13
C ASN A 316 -20.40 -18.20 -4.48
N LEU A 317 -19.50 -17.97 -5.43
CA LEU A 317 -19.85 -17.86 -6.85
C LEU A 317 -19.62 -19.23 -7.50
N ASP A 318 -20.70 -19.99 -7.71
CA ASP A 318 -20.63 -21.31 -8.35
C ASP A 318 -20.22 -21.23 -9.83
N LEU A 319 -19.85 -22.37 -10.40
CA LEU A 319 -19.36 -22.44 -11.78
C LEU A 319 -20.44 -22.07 -12.80
N GLU A 320 -21.70 -22.40 -12.57
CA GLU A 320 -22.78 -22.10 -13.50
C GLU A 320 -22.93 -20.59 -13.65
N ARG A 321 -23.01 -19.87 -12.53
CA ARG A 321 -23.07 -18.42 -12.51
C ARG A 321 -21.79 -17.76 -13.03
N PHE A 322 -20.62 -18.34 -12.71
CA PHE A 322 -19.36 -17.88 -13.28
C PHE A 322 -19.37 -17.94 -14.80
N TYR A 323 -19.85 -19.03 -15.40
CA TYR A 323 -19.94 -19.18 -16.85
C TYR A 323 -20.94 -18.21 -17.51
N GLU A 324 -21.92 -17.70 -16.78
CA GLU A 324 -22.87 -16.70 -17.26
C GLU A 324 -22.29 -15.28 -17.33
N ILE A 325 -21.15 -15.02 -16.70
CA ILE A 325 -20.49 -13.71 -16.76
C ILE A 325 -20.19 -13.40 -18.23
N LYS A 326 -20.61 -12.22 -18.66
CA LYS A 326 -20.47 -11.76 -20.03
C LYS A 326 -19.37 -10.74 -20.14
N LEU A 327 -18.48 -10.91 -21.14
CA LEU A 327 -17.43 -9.99 -21.51
C LEU A 327 -17.62 -9.48 -22.93
N PRO A 328 -17.38 -8.20 -23.21
CA PRO A 328 -17.30 -7.69 -24.58
C PRO A 328 -16.00 -8.21 -25.22
N VAL A 329 -16.06 -8.60 -26.48
CA VAL A 329 -14.95 -9.18 -27.24
C VAL A 329 -14.73 -8.35 -28.50
N PRO A 330 -13.85 -7.33 -28.47
CA PRO A 330 -13.49 -6.55 -29.65
C PRO A 330 -12.58 -7.37 -30.59
N ASP A 331 -12.20 -6.77 -31.71
CA ASP A 331 -11.18 -7.36 -32.58
C ASP A 331 -9.82 -7.53 -31.86
N MET A 332 -8.97 -8.41 -32.42
CA MET A 332 -7.70 -8.79 -31.83
C MET A 332 -6.75 -7.59 -31.61
N LYS A 333 -6.69 -6.66 -32.57
CA LYS A 333 -5.84 -5.47 -32.47
C LYS A 333 -6.20 -4.59 -31.28
N LEU A 334 -7.49 -4.44 -31.02
CA LEU A 334 -7.94 -3.65 -29.87
C LEU A 334 -7.71 -4.39 -28.55
N GLN A 335 -7.84 -5.73 -28.54
CA GLN A 335 -7.46 -6.54 -27.38
C GLN A 335 -5.96 -6.38 -27.06
N GLU A 336 -5.09 -6.54 -28.06
CA GLU A 336 -3.65 -6.35 -27.92
C GLU A 336 -3.30 -4.98 -27.34
N ALA A 337 -3.88 -3.92 -27.93
CA ALA A 337 -3.60 -2.55 -27.47
C ALA A 337 -4.00 -2.28 -26.01
N VAL A 338 -5.17 -2.78 -25.57
CA VAL A 338 -5.57 -2.57 -24.16
C VAL A 338 -4.83 -3.49 -23.21
N VAL A 339 -4.40 -4.68 -23.63
CA VAL A 339 -3.55 -5.57 -22.86
C VAL A 339 -2.17 -4.96 -22.64
N GLU A 340 -1.56 -4.34 -23.68
CA GLU A 340 -0.30 -3.62 -23.55
C GLU A 340 -0.40 -2.45 -22.56
N LEU A 341 -1.48 -1.66 -22.64
CA LEU A 341 -1.73 -0.59 -21.66
C LEU A 341 -1.87 -1.13 -20.24
N TYR A 342 -2.57 -2.25 -20.08
CA TYR A 342 -2.74 -2.89 -18.79
C TYR A 342 -1.43 -3.47 -18.25
N ALA A 343 -0.60 -4.09 -19.09
CA ALA A 343 0.73 -4.57 -18.72
C ALA A 343 1.63 -3.41 -18.25
N ALA A 344 1.58 -2.27 -18.94
CA ALA A 344 2.28 -1.04 -18.51
C ALA A 344 1.77 -0.54 -17.15
N TYR A 345 0.46 -0.58 -16.91
CA TYR A 345 -0.14 -0.24 -15.62
C TYR A 345 0.37 -1.14 -14.50
N ILE A 346 0.35 -2.46 -14.67
CA ILE A 346 0.83 -3.42 -13.67
C ILE A 346 2.32 -3.23 -13.38
N SER A 347 3.14 -3.06 -14.43
CA SER A 347 4.58 -2.81 -14.28
C SER A 347 4.84 -1.52 -13.49
N ARG A 348 4.13 -0.44 -13.82
CA ARG A 348 4.26 0.85 -13.14
C ARG A 348 3.81 0.76 -11.67
N ARG A 349 2.72 0.04 -11.39
CA ARG A 349 2.26 -0.24 -10.03
C ARG A 349 3.32 -0.96 -9.21
N SER A 350 3.95 -1.98 -9.77
CA SER A 350 5.07 -2.68 -9.12
C SER A 350 6.24 -1.75 -8.80
N ILE A 351 6.58 -0.83 -9.72
CA ILE A 351 7.63 0.16 -9.50
C ILE A 351 7.25 1.11 -8.36
N VAL A 352 6.01 1.61 -8.32
CA VAL A 352 5.51 2.48 -7.24
C VAL A 352 5.65 1.80 -5.88
N GLU A 353 5.24 0.54 -5.76
CA GLU A 353 5.33 -0.20 -4.49
C GLU A 353 6.80 -0.43 -4.06
N LYS A 354 7.70 -0.73 -5.02
CA LYS A 354 9.14 -0.83 -4.75
C LYS A 354 9.73 0.50 -4.29
N LEU A 355 9.38 1.61 -4.95
CA LEU A 355 9.86 2.93 -4.56
C LEU A 355 9.37 3.33 -3.16
N LYS A 356 8.11 3.06 -2.83
CA LYS A 356 7.57 3.28 -1.47
C LYS A 356 8.36 2.50 -0.42
N SER A 357 8.65 1.24 -0.68
CA SER A 357 9.48 0.43 0.22
C SER A 357 10.89 0.98 0.37
N GLN A 358 11.55 1.32 -0.75
CA GLN A 358 12.91 1.86 -0.75
C GLN A 358 13.00 3.19 0.03
N ILE A 359 12.03 4.11 -0.18
CA ILE A 359 12.00 5.40 0.53
C ILE A 359 11.87 5.19 2.03
N LYS A 360 11.05 4.23 2.45
CA LYS A 360 10.88 3.89 3.87
C LYS A 360 12.18 3.39 4.50
N ASP A 361 12.98 2.62 3.76
CA ASP A 361 14.17 1.97 4.28
C ASP A 361 15.45 2.80 4.03
N ILE A 362 15.38 3.89 3.27
CA ILE A 362 16.56 4.71 2.91
C ILE A 362 17.01 5.66 4.02
N CYS A 363 16.11 6.12 4.89
CA CYS A 363 16.42 7.12 5.91
C CYS A 363 17.59 6.73 6.83
N PRO A 364 17.71 5.47 7.35
CA PRO A 364 18.88 5.06 8.13
C PRO A 364 20.19 5.22 7.36
N ILE A 365 20.20 4.90 6.06
CA ILE A 365 21.39 4.98 5.20
C ILE A 365 21.78 6.43 4.96
N LEU A 366 20.80 7.29 4.62
CA LEU A 366 21.05 8.72 4.39
C LEU A 366 21.52 9.42 5.65
N ILE A 367 20.91 9.15 6.79
CA ILE A 367 21.36 9.74 8.07
C ILE A 367 22.78 9.26 8.43
N LYS A 368 23.06 7.96 8.31
CA LYS A 368 24.41 7.44 8.55
C LYS A 368 25.43 8.09 7.62
N GLY A 369 25.12 8.18 6.31
CA GLY A 369 26.00 8.82 5.33
C GLY A 369 26.26 10.29 5.66
N SER A 370 25.22 11.04 6.06
CA SER A 370 25.39 12.45 6.44
C SER A 370 26.28 12.62 7.68
N LEU A 371 26.19 11.72 8.66
CA LEU A 371 27.03 11.74 9.86
C LEU A 371 28.48 11.36 9.55
N GLU A 372 28.71 10.44 8.62
CA GLU A 372 30.07 10.03 8.19
C GLU A 372 30.73 11.13 7.36
N GLU A 373 30.03 11.78 6.45
CA GLU A 373 30.55 12.88 5.64
C GLU A 373 30.78 14.17 6.45
N GLY A 374 30.03 14.37 7.53
CA GLY A 374 30.16 15.51 8.43
C GLY A 374 31.33 15.45 9.41
N LYS A 375 32.01 14.30 9.52
CA LYS A 375 33.19 14.12 10.40
C LYS A 375 34.44 14.73 9.80
#